data_1f21f6f3b0e6951e42f30753dd0d0ebf
#
_entry.id   1f21f6f3b0e6951e42f30753dd0d0ebf
#
_cell.length_a   1.000
_cell.length_b   1.000
_cell.length_c   1.000
_cell.angle_alpha   90.00
_cell.angle_beta   90.00
_cell.angle_gamma   90.00
#
_symmetry.space_group_name_H-M   'P 1'
#
loop_
_entity.id
_entity.type
_entity.pdbx_description
1 polymer ?
#
loop_
_entity_poly.entity_id
_entity_poly.type
_entity_poly.pdbx_seq_one_letter_code
_entity_poly.pdbx_strand_id
1 'polypeptide(L)'
;DTIERARQLDAFYIRDKYGEYASKHPRFFTNMDGSFAVGDPVSLCAAGDCLDVDIMAGNTVDEFRSFIPAADDKELSAKAEGIFGEKAEKFLALPGARESDGHGRYASVSGIEVTAKAMFSRLKEHFPDKRYYYYRFNPDIPGEDNPGSFHSCELWFMFETLAKCSRPYVGRHYDLARQMCNYWCNFIKTGDPNGRDADGSQMPLWEEYTDGSHSGMTFVSEGSVPEGSDGELVAFLTEHVKNKI
;
A
#
# COMPACT_ATOMS: atom_id res chain seq x y z
N ASP A 1 -36.62 19.02 1.13
CA ASP A 1 -35.25 18.51 0.94
C ASP A 1 -35.13 17.18 1.67
N THR A 2 -35.45 16.09 0.97
CA THR A 2 -35.45 14.73 1.50
C THR A 2 -34.63 13.83 0.58
N ILE A 3 -34.27 12.64 1.07
CA ILE A 3 -33.58 11.61 0.26
C ILE A 3 -34.47 11.17 -0.91
N GLU A 4 -35.80 11.06 -0.70
CA GLU A 4 -36.76 10.71 -1.75
C GLU A 4 -36.73 11.73 -2.89
N ARG A 5 -36.61 13.00 -2.57
CA ARG A 5 -36.51 14.06 -3.57
C ARG A 5 -35.16 14.04 -4.28
N ALA A 6 -34.07 13.77 -3.56
CA ALA A 6 -32.74 13.59 -4.17
C ALA A 6 -32.68 12.39 -5.15
N ARG A 7 -33.38 11.30 -4.84
CA ARG A 7 -33.48 10.11 -5.71
C ARG A 7 -34.21 10.38 -7.04
N GLN A 8 -34.96 11.46 -7.14
CA GLN A 8 -35.67 11.89 -8.36
C GLN A 8 -34.81 12.79 -9.25
N LEU A 9 -33.65 13.25 -8.75
CA LEU A 9 -32.75 14.09 -9.52
C LEU A 9 -31.90 13.25 -10.47
N ASP A 10 -31.51 13.84 -11.59
CA ASP A 10 -30.55 13.26 -12.51
C ASP A 10 -29.20 13.03 -11.84
N ALA A 11 -28.60 11.85 -12.08
CA ALA A 11 -27.33 11.47 -11.45
C ALA A 11 -26.16 12.40 -11.86
N PHE A 12 -26.15 12.88 -13.11
CA PHE A 12 -25.12 13.81 -13.57
C PHE A 12 -25.26 15.18 -12.90
N TYR A 13 -26.51 15.63 -12.69
CA TYR A 13 -26.78 16.85 -11.91
C TYR A 13 -26.23 16.74 -10.49
N ILE A 14 -26.47 15.62 -9.79
CA ILE A 14 -25.96 15.38 -8.43
C ILE A 14 -24.44 15.37 -8.44
N ARG A 15 -23.81 14.65 -9.40
CA ARG A 15 -22.36 14.59 -9.55
C ARG A 15 -21.74 15.97 -9.73
N ASP A 16 -22.32 16.78 -10.61
CA ASP A 16 -21.77 18.11 -10.93
C ASP A 16 -21.90 19.05 -9.73
N LYS A 17 -23.04 19.00 -9.02
CA LYS A 17 -23.23 19.75 -7.77
C LYS A 17 -22.29 19.30 -6.66
N TYR A 18 -22.01 18.00 -6.55
CA TYR A 18 -20.99 17.50 -5.63
C TYR A 18 -19.57 17.97 -6.03
N GLY A 19 -19.24 18.02 -7.30
CA GLY A 19 -17.99 18.58 -7.80
C GLY A 19 -17.79 20.04 -7.44
N GLU A 20 -18.83 20.87 -7.61
CA GLU A 20 -18.83 22.27 -7.17
C GLU A 20 -18.62 22.41 -5.64
N TYR A 21 -19.26 21.55 -4.85
CA TYR A 21 -19.10 21.51 -3.40
C TYR A 21 -17.69 21.05 -3.00
N ALA A 22 -17.21 19.95 -3.53
CA ALA A 22 -15.93 19.33 -3.20
C ALA A 22 -14.70 20.21 -3.58
N SER A 23 -14.88 21.16 -4.52
CA SER A 23 -13.84 22.14 -4.85
C SER A 23 -13.58 23.18 -3.74
N LYS A 24 -14.50 23.33 -2.80
CA LYS A 24 -14.48 24.36 -1.71
C LYS A 24 -14.54 23.75 -0.32
N HIS A 25 -14.83 22.46 -0.20
CA HIS A 25 -15.05 21.78 1.07
C HIS A 25 -14.32 20.41 1.07
N PRO A 26 -14.04 19.85 2.26
CA PRO A 26 -13.57 18.46 2.36
C PRO A 26 -14.54 17.50 1.67
N ARG A 27 -13.98 16.49 1.01
CA ARG A 27 -14.79 15.43 0.40
C ARG A 27 -15.50 14.61 1.47
N PHE A 28 -16.66 14.06 1.14
CA PHE A 28 -17.31 13.07 1.98
C PHE A 28 -16.52 11.77 1.94
N PHE A 29 -16.24 11.23 3.11
CA PHE A 29 -15.63 9.93 3.33
C PHE A 29 -16.57 9.04 4.13
N THR A 30 -16.09 7.86 4.50
CA THR A 30 -16.80 6.95 5.40
C THR A 30 -17.23 7.68 6.65
N ASN A 31 -18.51 7.56 7.00
CA ASN A 31 -19.07 8.16 8.18
C ASN A 31 -19.06 7.16 9.34
N MET A 32 -18.55 7.57 10.48
CA MET A 32 -18.64 6.78 11.71
C MET A 32 -20.00 7.04 12.34
N ASP A 33 -20.94 6.13 12.12
CA ASP A 33 -22.33 6.24 12.55
C ASP A 33 -22.60 5.60 13.92
N GLY A 34 -21.57 4.99 14.54
CA GLY A 34 -21.68 4.33 15.83
C GLY A 34 -22.42 2.98 15.81
N SER A 35 -22.85 2.54 14.63
CA SER A 35 -23.57 1.27 14.44
C SER A 35 -22.82 0.32 13.51
N PHE A 36 -22.64 0.69 12.26
CA PHE A 36 -21.83 -0.07 11.31
C PHE A 36 -20.33 0.28 11.47
N ALA A 37 -20.00 1.56 11.48
CA ALA A 37 -18.65 2.06 11.73
C ALA A 37 -18.58 2.63 13.17
N VAL A 38 -18.20 1.80 14.12
CA VAL A 38 -18.21 2.11 15.56
C VAL A 38 -17.04 2.98 16.01
N GLY A 39 -15.99 3.09 15.19
CA GLY A 39 -14.81 3.89 15.46
C GLY A 39 -13.89 3.99 14.25
N ASP A 40 -12.75 4.65 14.40
CA ASP A 40 -11.72 4.69 13.37
C ASP A 40 -11.11 3.29 13.16
N PRO A 41 -11.19 2.71 11.94
CA PRO A 41 -10.75 1.34 11.69
C PRO A 41 -9.28 1.10 12.02
N VAL A 42 -8.40 2.09 11.79
CA VAL A 42 -6.97 1.97 12.08
C VAL A 42 -6.76 1.85 13.58
N SER A 43 -7.39 2.71 14.36
CA SER A 43 -7.29 2.70 15.82
C SER A 43 -7.88 1.44 16.44
N LEU A 44 -9.03 0.96 15.93
CA LEU A 44 -9.65 -0.29 16.38
C LEU A 44 -8.75 -1.49 16.14
N CYS A 45 -8.23 -1.64 14.91
CA CYS A 45 -7.31 -2.74 14.58
C CYS A 45 -6.00 -2.66 15.38
N ALA A 46 -5.44 -1.47 15.55
CA ALA A 46 -4.22 -1.28 16.34
C ALA A 46 -4.41 -1.61 17.83
N ALA A 47 -5.64 -1.50 18.34
CA ALA A 47 -6.02 -1.93 19.68
C ALA A 47 -6.39 -3.41 19.77
N GLY A 48 -6.37 -4.16 18.66
CA GLY A 48 -6.79 -5.56 18.61
C GLY A 48 -8.31 -5.77 18.58
N ASP A 49 -9.10 -4.70 18.43
CA ASP A 49 -10.56 -4.75 18.30
C ASP A 49 -10.97 -5.00 16.84
N CYS A 50 -10.54 -6.13 16.32
CA CYS A 50 -10.82 -6.58 14.95
C CYS A 50 -10.79 -8.12 14.90
N LEU A 51 -11.11 -8.68 13.73
CA LEU A 51 -11.04 -10.13 13.54
C LEU A 51 -9.58 -10.63 13.54
N ASP A 52 -9.35 -11.78 14.19
CA ASP A 52 -8.07 -12.48 14.22
C ASP A 52 -7.86 -13.34 12.96
N VAL A 53 -7.48 -12.71 11.86
CA VAL A 53 -7.31 -13.37 10.55
C VAL A 53 -5.88 -13.24 10.03
N ASP A 54 -5.46 -14.19 9.18
CA ASP A 54 -4.26 -14.03 8.36
C ASP A 54 -4.49 -12.94 7.33
N ILE A 55 -3.49 -12.09 7.06
CA ILE A 55 -3.62 -10.96 6.12
C ILE A 55 -2.50 -11.00 5.07
N MET A 56 -2.88 -10.87 3.81
CA MET A 56 -1.99 -10.54 2.71
C MET A 56 -2.36 -9.16 2.18
N ALA A 57 -1.44 -8.22 2.23
CA ALA A 57 -1.66 -6.85 1.75
C ALA A 57 -0.39 -6.27 1.12
N GLY A 58 -0.55 -5.25 0.31
CA GLY A 58 0.57 -4.57 -0.34
C GLY A 58 0.12 -3.38 -1.17
N ASN A 59 1.02 -2.91 -2.02
CA ASN A 59 0.79 -1.75 -2.87
C ASN A 59 1.55 -1.86 -4.19
N THR A 60 1.13 -1.06 -5.15
CA THR A 60 1.94 -0.72 -6.32
C THR A 60 2.95 0.37 -5.94
N VAL A 61 4.16 0.34 -6.52
CA VAL A 61 5.26 1.20 -6.06
C VAL A 61 4.98 2.69 -6.32
N ASP A 62 4.23 3.02 -7.38
CA ASP A 62 3.99 4.41 -7.79
C ASP A 62 2.63 4.96 -7.31
N GLU A 63 1.96 4.30 -6.36
CA GLU A 63 0.70 4.79 -5.80
C GLU A 63 0.87 5.43 -4.42
N PHE A 64 0.00 6.41 -4.11
CA PHE A 64 -0.18 7.03 -2.79
C PHE A 64 1.12 7.30 -2.02
N ARG A 65 2.13 7.81 -2.73
CA ARG A 65 3.41 8.15 -2.11
C ARG A 65 3.26 9.32 -1.14
N SER A 66 3.70 9.10 0.07
CA SER A 66 3.85 10.14 1.09
C SER A 66 5.23 10.77 0.97
N PHE A 67 5.33 12.07 1.25
CA PHE A 67 6.57 12.84 1.17
C PHE A 67 6.50 14.06 2.07
N ILE A 68 7.67 14.66 2.34
CA ILE A 68 7.78 15.95 3.03
C ILE A 68 8.00 17.04 1.97
N PRO A 69 7.01 17.94 1.74
CA PRO A 69 7.19 19.05 0.82
C PRO A 69 8.10 20.11 1.43
N ALA A 70 9.16 20.52 0.73
CA ALA A 70 10.06 21.57 1.16
C ALA A 70 10.70 22.26 -0.06
N ALA A 71 10.92 23.56 0.03
CA ALA A 71 11.57 24.31 -1.03
C ALA A 71 13.09 24.06 -1.06
N ASP A 72 13.67 23.80 0.09
CA ASP A 72 15.09 23.54 0.27
C ASP A 72 15.36 22.65 1.51
N ASP A 73 16.62 22.31 1.71
CA ASP A 73 17.08 21.48 2.82
C ASP A 73 16.85 22.10 4.21
N LYS A 74 16.85 23.44 4.30
CA LYS A 74 16.57 24.16 5.55
C LYS A 74 15.11 24.02 5.95
N GLU A 75 14.21 24.16 4.99
CA GLU A 75 12.77 23.95 5.22
C GLU A 75 12.47 22.49 5.52
N LEU A 76 13.13 21.55 4.83
CA LEU A 76 13.04 20.12 5.13
C LEU A 76 13.43 19.84 6.59
N SER A 77 14.55 20.40 7.04
CA SER A 77 15.04 20.21 8.42
C SER A 77 14.03 20.74 9.45
N ALA A 78 13.49 21.96 9.23
CA ALA A 78 12.48 22.52 10.12
C ALA A 78 11.18 21.70 10.17
N LYS A 79 10.74 21.16 9.03
CA LYS A 79 9.56 20.28 8.96
C LYS A 79 9.83 18.94 9.64
N ALA A 80 11.03 18.36 9.44
CA ALA A 80 11.41 17.13 10.12
C ALA A 80 11.41 17.29 11.65
N GLU A 81 11.88 18.42 12.17
CA GLU A 81 11.79 18.74 13.60
C GLU A 81 10.33 18.76 14.09
N GLY A 82 9.43 19.38 13.31
CA GLY A 82 8.00 19.42 13.63
C GLY A 82 7.31 18.05 13.61
N ILE A 83 7.74 17.15 12.72
CA ILE A 83 7.14 15.82 12.55
C ILE A 83 7.71 14.80 13.52
N PHE A 84 9.05 14.77 13.69
CA PHE A 84 9.78 13.72 14.38
C PHE A 84 10.37 14.14 15.73
N GLY A 85 10.35 15.45 16.05
CA GLY A 85 10.88 15.98 17.31
C GLY A 85 12.35 15.60 17.51
N GLU A 86 12.68 15.02 18.65
CA GLU A 86 14.06 14.59 19.00
C GLU A 86 14.65 13.55 18.02
N LYS A 87 13.83 12.88 17.23
CA LYS A 87 14.27 11.90 16.21
C LYS A 87 14.57 12.57 14.85
N ALA A 88 14.43 13.89 14.71
CA ALA A 88 14.58 14.59 13.43
C ALA A 88 16.00 14.47 12.85
N GLU A 89 17.04 14.62 13.68
CA GLU A 89 18.43 14.45 13.22
C GLU A 89 18.68 13.03 12.71
N LYS A 90 18.18 12.02 13.44
CA LYS A 90 18.27 10.62 13.01
C LYS A 90 17.59 10.40 11.68
N PHE A 91 16.37 10.93 11.50
CA PHE A 91 15.64 10.86 10.23
C PHE A 91 16.43 11.49 9.08
N LEU A 92 16.92 12.72 9.27
CA LEU A 92 17.66 13.48 8.25
C LEU A 92 19.00 12.85 7.84
N ALA A 93 19.56 11.97 8.67
CA ALA A 93 20.77 11.21 8.38
C ALA A 93 20.51 9.92 7.58
N LEU A 94 19.24 9.50 7.42
CA LEU A 94 18.91 8.27 6.72
C LEU A 94 19.13 8.40 5.20
N PRO A 95 19.57 7.33 4.52
CA PRO A 95 19.57 7.27 3.06
C PRO A 95 18.17 7.56 2.50
N GLY A 96 18.08 8.40 1.49
CA GLY A 96 16.81 8.79 0.87
C GLY A 96 16.05 9.91 1.57
N ALA A 97 16.34 10.24 2.85
CA ALA A 97 15.59 11.26 3.58
C ALA A 97 15.72 12.66 2.95
N ARG A 98 16.93 12.98 2.43
CA ARG A 98 17.23 14.25 1.75
C ARG A 98 17.16 14.16 0.23
N GLU A 99 16.74 13.02 -0.31
CA GLU A 99 16.53 12.88 -1.75
C GLU A 99 15.24 13.57 -2.16
N SER A 100 15.33 14.47 -3.13
CA SER A 100 14.19 15.15 -3.73
C SER A 100 13.87 14.54 -5.07
N ASP A 101 12.59 14.47 -5.42
CA ASP A 101 12.12 14.09 -6.75
C ASP A 101 12.25 15.21 -7.81
N GLY A 102 12.91 16.32 -7.46
CA GLY A 102 13.04 17.50 -8.31
C GLY A 102 11.86 18.47 -8.28
N HIS A 103 10.79 18.13 -7.56
CA HIS A 103 9.59 18.96 -7.39
C HIS A 103 9.37 19.40 -5.92
N GLY A 104 10.42 19.40 -5.13
CA GLY A 104 10.34 19.78 -3.71
C GLY A 104 9.63 18.76 -2.85
N ARG A 105 9.65 17.47 -3.21
CA ARG A 105 9.12 16.36 -2.43
C ARG A 105 10.27 15.46 -1.98
N TYR A 106 10.46 15.38 -0.67
CA TYR A 106 11.54 14.67 -0.03
C TYR A 106 11.05 13.42 0.69
N ALA A 107 11.94 12.47 0.91
CA ALA A 107 11.64 11.21 1.62
C ALA A 107 10.38 10.51 1.09
N SER A 108 10.26 10.42 -0.24
CA SER A 108 9.08 9.88 -0.90
C SER A 108 9.00 8.36 -0.74
N VAL A 109 8.03 7.88 0.03
CA VAL A 109 7.74 6.46 0.28
C VAL A 109 6.25 6.17 0.09
N SER A 110 5.88 4.90 -0.07
CA SER A 110 4.47 4.54 -0.07
C SER A 110 3.89 4.69 1.34
N GLY A 111 2.85 5.52 1.47
CA GLY A 111 2.09 5.63 2.72
C GLY A 111 1.36 4.34 3.08
N ILE A 112 0.93 3.56 2.06
CA ILE A 112 0.30 2.25 2.24
C ILE A 112 1.31 1.27 2.85
N GLU A 113 2.54 1.22 2.30
CA GLU A 113 3.59 0.34 2.81
C GLU A 113 3.85 0.56 4.30
N VAL A 114 4.15 1.79 4.67
CA VAL A 114 4.48 2.17 6.04
C VAL A 114 3.31 1.87 6.99
N THR A 115 2.09 2.19 6.59
CA THR A 115 0.90 1.96 7.42
C THR A 115 0.56 0.48 7.54
N ALA A 116 0.64 -0.30 6.46
CA ALA A 116 0.37 -1.74 6.48
C ALA A 116 1.37 -2.47 7.38
N LYS A 117 2.67 -2.18 7.25
CA LYS A 117 3.73 -2.77 8.07
C LYS A 117 3.59 -2.39 9.56
N ALA A 118 3.29 -1.13 9.85
CA ALA A 118 3.02 -0.68 11.21
C ALA A 118 1.80 -1.42 11.80
N MET A 119 0.75 -1.60 11.01
CA MET A 119 -0.44 -2.36 11.42
C MET A 119 -0.12 -3.83 11.64
N PHE A 120 0.65 -4.48 10.75
CA PHE A 120 1.06 -5.88 10.95
C PHE A 120 1.83 -6.06 12.25
N SER A 121 2.72 -5.14 12.58
CA SER A 121 3.44 -5.15 13.86
C SER A 121 2.47 -5.06 15.04
N ARG A 122 1.47 -4.17 14.99
CA ARG A 122 0.45 -4.06 16.05
C ARG A 122 -0.43 -5.29 16.16
N LEU A 123 -0.91 -5.79 15.03
CA LEU A 123 -1.73 -6.99 15.00
C LEU A 123 -0.98 -8.23 15.52
N LYS A 124 0.33 -8.32 15.26
CA LYS A 124 1.16 -9.41 15.77
C LYS A 124 1.31 -9.39 17.30
N GLU A 125 1.25 -8.20 17.93
CA GLU A 125 1.22 -8.07 19.39
C GLU A 125 -0.06 -8.65 19.99
N HIS A 126 -1.21 -8.51 19.30
CA HIS A 126 -2.51 -9.03 19.73
C HIS A 126 -2.78 -10.48 19.29
N PHE A 127 -2.35 -10.84 18.09
CA PHE A 127 -2.60 -12.11 17.44
C PHE A 127 -1.30 -12.78 16.99
N PRO A 128 -0.46 -13.28 17.93
CA PRO A 128 0.89 -13.78 17.64
C PRO A 128 0.90 -15.00 16.72
N ASP A 129 -0.18 -15.78 16.67
CA ASP A 129 -0.30 -16.97 15.84
C ASP A 129 -0.78 -16.69 14.42
N LYS A 130 -1.15 -15.43 14.10
CA LYS A 130 -1.59 -15.03 12.76
C LYS A 130 -0.43 -14.67 11.87
N ARG A 131 -0.60 -14.88 10.58
CA ARG A 131 0.43 -14.67 9.56
C ARG A 131 0.09 -13.44 8.73
N TYR A 132 1.11 -12.62 8.51
CA TYR A 132 0.99 -11.38 7.73
C TYR A 132 2.00 -11.42 6.59
N TYR A 133 1.53 -11.18 5.36
CA TYR A 133 2.34 -11.19 4.16
C TYR A 133 2.24 -9.86 3.47
N TYR A 134 3.39 -9.25 3.17
CA TYR A 134 3.44 -7.96 2.50
C TYR A 134 3.97 -8.11 1.08
N TYR A 135 3.40 -7.36 0.11
CA TYR A 135 3.94 -7.31 -1.25
C TYR A 135 4.15 -5.87 -1.75
N ARG A 136 5.11 -5.73 -2.64
CA ARG A 136 5.27 -4.59 -3.54
C ARG A 136 5.07 -5.06 -4.97
N PHE A 137 4.32 -4.30 -5.74
CA PHE A 137 4.13 -4.56 -7.16
C PHE A 137 4.89 -3.51 -7.97
N ASN A 138 5.94 -3.93 -8.67
CA ASN A 138 6.88 -3.07 -9.38
C ASN A 138 7.35 -3.62 -10.74
N PRO A 139 6.50 -4.27 -11.55
CA PRO A 139 6.90 -4.60 -12.91
C PRO A 139 6.84 -3.37 -13.82
N ASP A 140 7.59 -3.42 -14.90
CA ASP A 140 7.50 -2.48 -16.00
C ASP A 140 6.17 -2.69 -16.76
N ILE A 141 5.22 -1.79 -16.55
CA ILE A 141 3.91 -1.85 -17.21
C ILE A 141 4.07 -1.27 -18.62
N PRO A 142 3.80 -2.07 -19.68
CA PRO A 142 4.05 -1.65 -21.04
C PRO A 142 3.08 -0.57 -21.51
N GLY A 143 3.61 0.38 -22.29
CA GLY A 143 2.85 1.48 -22.92
C GLY A 143 3.78 2.60 -23.34
N GLU A 144 3.36 3.40 -24.33
CA GLU A 144 4.12 4.58 -24.77
C GLU A 144 4.06 5.73 -23.74
N ASP A 145 3.12 5.66 -22.80
CA ASP A 145 2.87 6.64 -21.75
C ASP A 145 3.80 6.50 -20.54
N ASN A 146 4.66 5.47 -20.50
CA ASN A 146 5.56 5.16 -19.38
C ASN A 146 4.86 5.28 -18.01
N PRO A 147 3.82 4.47 -17.74
CA PRO A 147 2.88 4.73 -16.66
C PRO A 147 3.42 4.38 -15.26
N GLY A 148 4.58 3.70 -15.17
CA GLY A 148 5.03 3.09 -13.92
C GLY A 148 4.07 2.02 -13.40
N SER A 149 4.28 1.58 -12.17
CA SER A 149 3.37 0.66 -11.46
C SER A 149 2.28 1.47 -10.74
N PHE A 150 1.31 1.97 -11.52
CA PHE A 150 0.25 2.85 -11.06
C PHE A 150 -0.84 2.11 -10.26
N HIS A 151 -1.63 2.86 -9.51
CA HIS A 151 -2.71 2.34 -8.67
C HIS A 151 -3.64 1.37 -9.40
N SER A 152 -3.84 0.20 -8.81
CA SER A 152 -4.70 -0.89 -9.31
C SER A 152 -4.19 -1.64 -10.54
N CYS A 153 -2.97 -1.37 -11.04
CA CYS A 153 -2.45 -2.11 -12.19
C CYS A 153 -2.11 -3.58 -11.87
N GLU A 154 -1.87 -3.93 -10.61
CA GLU A 154 -1.65 -5.29 -10.14
C GLU A 154 -2.88 -6.19 -10.27
N LEU A 155 -4.08 -5.62 -10.30
CA LEU A 155 -5.32 -6.39 -10.38
C LEU A 155 -5.39 -7.23 -11.66
N TRP A 156 -4.89 -6.73 -12.77
CA TRP A 156 -4.85 -7.52 -14.01
C TRP A 156 -3.96 -8.77 -13.89
N PHE A 157 -2.87 -8.66 -13.13
CA PHE A 157 -1.97 -9.79 -12.85
C PHE A 157 -2.61 -10.75 -11.85
N MET A 158 -3.08 -10.24 -10.74
CA MET A 158 -3.71 -11.01 -9.66
C MET A 158 -4.87 -11.90 -10.14
N PHE A 159 -5.66 -11.40 -11.10
CA PHE A 159 -6.81 -12.10 -11.67
C PHE A 159 -6.55 -12.73 -13.05
N GLU A 160 -5.30 -12.75 -13.52
CA GLU A 160 -4.93 -13.24 -14.87
C GLU A 160 -5.78 -12.64 -16.00
N THR A 161 -6.12 -11.36 -15.91
CA THR A 161 -7.01 -10.68 -16.86
C THR A 161 -6.26 -9.76 -17.84
N LEU A 162 -4.95 -9.92 -17.99
CA LEU A 162 -4.11 -9.10 -18.88
C LEU A 162 -4.66 -9.02 -20.32
N ALA A 163 -5.18 -10.13 -20.85
CA ALA A 163 -5.78 -10.18 -22.18
C ALA A 163 -7.05 -9.33 -22.34
N LYS A 164 -7.63 -8.81 -21.26
CA LYS A 164 -8.77 -7.90 -21.26
C LYS A 164 -8.35 -6.43 -21.25
N CYS A 165 -7.06 -6.16 -21.02
CA CYS A 165 -6.48 -4.82 -21.04
C CYS A 165 -5.96 -4.48 -22.43
N SER A 166 -6.01 -3.19 -22.82
CA SER A 166 -5.50 -2.71 -24.11
C SER A 166 -3.96 -2.53 -24.15
N ARG A 167 -3.26 -2.72 -23.02
CA ARG A 167 -1.79 -2.60 -22.97
C ARG A 167 -1.10 -3.77 -23.67
N PRO A 168 0.07 -3.54 -24.32
CA PRO A 168 0.77 -4.55 -25.11
C PRO A 168 1.58 -5.52 -24.24
N TYR A 169 0.88 -6.26 -23.36
CA TYR A 169 1.51 -7.28 -22.53
C TYR A 169 2.10 -8.41 -23.36
N VAL A 170 3.28 -8.91 -22.97
CA VAL A 170 4.01 -10.02 -23.61
C VAL A 170 4.22 -11.18 -22.62
N GLY A 171 4.79 -12.29 -23.09
CA GLY A 171 4.90 -13.55 -22.36
C GLY A 171 5.29 -13.43 -20.88
N ARG A 172 6.38 -12.70 -20.55
CA ARG A 172 6.82 -12.52 -19.15
C ARG A 172 5.75 -11.93 -18.23
N HIS A 173 4.88 -11.05 -18.75
CA HIS A 173 3.79 -10.48 -17.96
C HIS A 173 2.72 -11.54 -17.64
N TYR A 174 2.44 -12.44 -18.58
CA TYR A 174 1.51 -13.56 -18.35
C TYR A 174 2.10 -14.59 -17.39
N ASP A 175 3.42 -14.83 -17.44
CA ASP A 175 4.11 -15.70 -16.48
C ASP A 175 4.04 -15.12 -15.06
N LEU A 176 4.29 -13.81 -14.90
CA LEU A 176 4.13 -13.11 -13.62
C LEU A 176 2.67 -13.16 -13.15
N ALA A 177 1.69 -12.91 -14.03
CA ALA A 177 0.28 -12.94 -13.68
C ALA A 177 -0.13 -14.33 -13.16
N ARG A 178 0.27 -15.41 -13.85
CA ARG A 178 0.04 -16.80 -13.40
C ARG A 178 0.64 -17.03 -12.02
N GLN A 179 1.89 -16.64 -11.81
CA GLN A 179 2.58 -16.81 -10.53
C GLN A 179 1.88 -16.03 -9.40
N MET A 180 1.51 -14.77 -9.64
CA MET A 180 0.75 -13.98 -8.68
C MET A 180 -0.59 -14.63 -8.36
N CYS A 181 -1.37 -15.02 -9.37
CA CYS A 181 -2.65 -15.71 -9.16
C CYS A 181 -2.48 -16.96 -8.28
N ASN A 182 -1.41 -17.74 -8.47
CA ASN A 182 -1.13 -18.91 -7.65
C ASN A 182 -0.81 -18.56 -6.19
N TYR A 183 -0.05 -17.50 -5.90
CA TYR A 183 0.17 -17.03 -4.53
C TYR A 183 -1.15 -16.66 -3.85
N TRP A 184 -2.02 -15.90 -4.50
CA TRP A 184 -3.34 -15.52 -3.99
C TRP A 184 -4.23 -16.73 -3.76
N CYS A 185 -4.28 -17.64 -4.73
CA CYS A 185 -5.06 -18.87 -4.62
C CYS A 185 -4.59 -19.78 -3.47
N ASN A 186 -3.29 -19.90 -3.26
CA ASN A 186 -2.73 -20.67 -2.15
C ASN A 186 -3.11 -20.01 -0.81
N PHE A 187 -2.89 -18.71 -0.68
CA PHE A 187 -3.23 -17.97 0.53
C PHE A 187 -4.73 -18.07 0.86
N ILE A 188 -5.61 -17.90 -0.11
CA ILE A 188 -7.08 -18.01 0.09
C ILE A 188 -7.47 -19.41 0.59
N LYS A 189 -6.78 -20.46 0.13
CA LYS A 189 -7.09 -21.85 0.49
C LYS A 189 -6.50 -22.27 1.83
N THR A 190 -5.34 -21.75 2.20
CA THR A 190 -4.53 -22.31 3.29
C THR A 190 -4.02 -21.28 4.30
N GLY A 191 -4.18 -19.97 4.02
CA GLY A 191 -3.54 -18.90 4.78
C GLY A 191 -2.02 -18.81 4.54
N ASP A 192 -1.46 -19.57 3.58
CA ASP A 192 -0.06 -19.57 3.20
C ASP A 192 0.04 -19.35 1.69
N PRO A 193 0.74 -18.30 1.20
CA PRO A 193 0.87 -18.05 -0.23
C PRO A 193 1.78 -19.06 -0.95
N ASN A 194 2.64 -19.75 -0.21
CA ASN A 194 3.69 -20.59 -0.77
C ASN A 194 3.15 -21.86 -1.43
N GLY A 195 3.89 -22.38 -2.40
CA GLY A 195 3.52 -23.60 -3.12
C GLY A 195 4.20 -23.72 -4.48
N ARG A 196 3.54 -24.44 -5.37
CA ARG A 196 4.03 -24.65 -6.73
C ARG A 196 3.27 -23.79 -7.73
N ASP A 197 3.96 -23.36 -8.76
CA ASP A 197 3.36 -22.73 -9.93
C ASP A 197 2.55 -23.79 -10.76
N ALA A 198 1.72 -23.33 -11.67
CA ALA A 198 0.87 -24.19 -12.51
C ALA A 198 1.68 -25.16 -13.40
N ASP A 199 2.93 -24.84 -13.73
CA ASP A 199 3.85 -25.70 -14.45
C ASP A 199 4.55 -26.76 -13.56
N GLY A 200 4.26 -26.75 -12.25
CA GLY A 200 4.84 -27.66 -11.26
C GLY A 200 6.17 -27.19 -10.67
N SER A 201 6.73 -26.07 -11.12
CA SER A 201 7.94 -25.48 -10.53
C SER A 201 7.67 -24.97 -9.12
N GLN A 202 8.70 -24.95 -8.28
CA GLN A 202 8.60 -24.33 -6.95
C GLN A 202 8.64 -22.81 -7.11
N MET A 203 7.62 -22.12 -6.58
CA MET A 203 7.62 -20.67 -6.51
C MET A 203 8.65 -20.15 -5.48
N PRO A 204 9.25 -18.97 -5.67
CA PRO A 204 10.06 -18.33 -4.64
C PRO A 204 9.35 -18.27 -3.30
N LEU A 205 10.08 -18.53 -2.22
CA LEU A 205 9.49 -18.52 -0.87
C LEU A 205 9.11 -17.08 -0.48
N TRP A 206 7.84 -16.88 -0.18
CA TRP A 206 7.34 -15.64 0.40
C TRP A 206 7.28 -15.82 1.92
N GLU A 207 8.23 -15.23 2.61
CA GLU A 207 8.30 -15.31 4.06
C GLU A 207 7.27 -14.39 4.72
N GLU A 208 6.80 -14.81 5.89
CA GLU A 208 5.92 -14.00 6.71
C GLU A 208 6.62 -12.69 7.10
N TYR A 209 5.86 -11.58 7.10
CA TYR A 209 6.35 -10.31 7.58
C TYR A 209 6.73 -10.41 9.07
N THR A 210 7.95 -10.00 9.39
CA THR A 210 8.44 -9.88 10.76
C THR A 210 9.23 -8.60 10.92
N ASP A 211 9.06 -7.92 12.03
CA ASP A 211 9.75 -6.67 12.32
C ASP A 211 11.26 -6.83 12.14
N GLY A 212 11.83 -6.09 11.18
CA GLY A 212 13.26 -5.99 10.94
C GLY A 212 13.93 -7.14 10.19
N SER A 213 13.24 -8.25 9.87
CA SER A 213 13.87 -9.42 9.25
C SER A 213 13.36 -9.72 7.84
N HIS A 214 12.05 -9.65 7.63
CA HIS A 214 11.40 -9.98 6.36
C HIS A 214 10.43 -8.88 6.00
N SER A 215 10.68 -8.18 4.88
CA SER A 215 9.84 -7.07 4.47
C SER A 215 8.73 -7.46 3.51
N GLY A 216 8.86 -8.58 2.81
CA GLY A 216 7.81 -9.08 1.92
C GLY A 216 8.30 -9.71 0.63
N MET A 217 7.46 -9.63 -0.40
CA MET A 217 7.69 -10.09 -1.76
C MET A 217 7.58 -8.91 -2.72
N THR A 218 8.58 -8.69 -3.57
CA THR A 218 8.46 -7.75 -4.67
C THR A 218 8.20 -8.50 -5.97
N PHE A 219 7.12 -8.15 -6.65
CA PHE A 219 6.80 -8.60 -7.99
C PHE A 219 7.42 -7.63 -9.00
N VAL A 220 8.34 -8.13 -9.82
CA VAL A 220 9.01 -7.37 -10.89
C VAL A 220 8.75 -8.03 -12.23
N SER A 221 9.15 -7.40 -13.34
CA SER A 221 8.92 -7.93 -14.69
C SER A 221 9.49 -9.33 -14.92
N GLU A 222 10.53 -9.71 -14.19
CA GLU A 222 11.22 -11.00 -14.28
C GLU A 222 10.64 -12.06 -13.34
N GLY A 223 9.68 -11.72 -12.48
CA GLY A 223 9.05 -12.65 -11.55
C GLY A 223 8.88 -12.09 -10.14
N SER A 224 8.83 -12.97 -9.15
CA SER A 224 8.72 -12.63 -7.74
C SER A 224 10.09 -12.75 -7.04
N VAL A 225 10.43 -11.72 -6.27
CA VAL A 225 11.69 -11.59 -5.55
C VAL A 225 11.40 -11.44 -4.06
N PRO A 226 11.76 -12.44 -3.23
CA PRO A 226 11.68 -12.31 -1.78
C PRO A 226 12.59 -11.19 -1.28
N GLU A 227 12.08 -10.40 -0.35
CA GLU A 227 12.84 -9.32 0.27
C GLU A 227 13.25 -9.68 1.69
N GLY A 228 14.45 -9.22 2.08
CA GLY A 228 14.92 -9.28 3.45
C GLY A 228 14.38 -8.12 4.29
N SER A 229 15.28 -7.45 5.02
CA SER A 229 14.92 -6.30 5.86
C SER A 229 14.50 -5.08 5.04
N ASP A 230 13.65 -4.26 5.63
CA ASP A 230 13.31 -2.94 5.11
C ASP A 230 14.55 -2.04 4.98
N GLY A 231 14.54 -1.15 4.00
CA GLY A 231 15.47 -0.04 3.96
C GLY A 231 15.30 0.86 5.20
N GLU A 232 16.38 1.49 5.65
CA GLU A 232 16.41 2.25 6.90
C GLU A 232 15.35 3.36 6.98
N LEU A 233 15.04 4.02 5.86
CA LEU A 233 14.00 5.05 5.80
C LEU A 233 12.60 4.46 6.01
N VAL A 234 12.29 3.36 5.34
CA VAL A 234 10.99 2.67 5.49
C VAL A 234 10.84 2.15 6.92
N ALA A 235 11.87 1.51 7.46
CA ALA A 235 11.86 1.01 8.84
C ALA A 235 11.64 2.14 9.86
N PHE A 236 12.33 3.28 9.70
CA PHE A 236 12.15 4.45 10.57
C PHE A 236 10.71 5.00 10.51
N LEU A 237 10.17 5.15 9.32
CA LEU A 237 8.82 5.66 9.12
C LEU A 237 7.76 4.68 9.61
N THR A 238 7.95 3.38 9.41
CA THR A 238 7.08 2.32 9.94
C THR A 238 7.01 2.38 11.46
N GLU A 239 8.16 2.47 12.14
CA GLU A 239 8.22 2.61 13.59
C GLU A 239 7.56 3.92 14.09
N HIS A 240 7.74 5.01 13.34
CA HIS A 240 7.09 6.29 13.65
C HIS A 240 5.56 6.20 13.56
N VAL A 241 5.03 5.55 12.53
CA VAL A 241 3.58 5.34 12.36
C VAL A 241 3.06 4.37 13.41
N LYS A 242 3.76 3.25 13.65
CA LYS A 242 3.42 2.27 14.69
C LYS A 242 3.20 2.90 16.07
N ASN A 243 4.01 3.92 16.41
CA ASN A 243 3.90 4.63 17.69
C ASN A 243 2.77 5.69 17.73
N LYS A 244 2.07 5.92 16.60
CA LYS A 244 0.99 6.90 16.49
C LYS A 244 -0.41 6.28 16.36
N ILE A 245 -0.49 5.01 15.97
CA ILE A 245 -1.74 4.25 15.79
C ILE A 245 -2.10 3.42 17.01
#